data_44475b2aacde7308ff2134576fe82b3d
#
_entry.id   44475b2aacde7308ff2134576fe82b3d
#
_cell.length_a   1.000
_cell.length_b   1.000
_cell.length_c   1.000
_cell.angle_alpha   90.00
_cell.angle_beta   90.00
_cell.angle_gamma   90.00
#
_symmetry.space_group_name_H-M   'P 1'
#
loop_
_entity.id
_entity.type
_entity.pdbx_description
1 polymer ?
#
loop_
_entity_poly.entity_id
_entity_poly.type
_entity_poly.pdbx_seq_one_letter_code
_entity_poly.pdbx_strand_id
1 'polypeptide(L)'
;MNKLKRYFRWLCRIGYCRGFGVQSPSAYRFIRYVINEHYPYYAYSDLRSELPDVSWLERMRMELYFRLANFRQASTWLCYGGDTALLKRYVSSGCKASAVRAVQTKEARDGKMEAETVEVALIRPVEGSEDFLTSVLQHSDMDTLILVEDIYDNALAKKMWETLLSSPRVSVCYDLYYLGIAFTDTDRYKTSYIVNF
;
A
#
# COMPACT_ATOMS: atom_id res chain seq x y z
N MET A 1 2.30 -17.06 8.72
CA MET A 1 3.04 -17.68 7.58
C MET A 1 4.39 -18.22 8.04
N ASN A 2 4.84 -19.41 7.55
CA ASN A 2 6.09 -20.03 7.97
C ASN A 2 7.31 -19.26 7.43
N LYS A 3 8.33 -19.02 8.28
CA LYS A 3 9.59 -18.32 7.93
C LYS A 3 10.27 -18.92 6.68
N LEU A 4 10.19 -20.24 6.52
CA LEU A 4 10.78 -20.97 5.38
C LEU A 4 10.12 -20.61 4.03
N LYS A 5 8.78 -20.51 3.99
CA LYS A 5 8.03 -20.11 2.79
C LYS A 5 8.39 -18.68 2.38
N ARG A 6 8.58 -17.78 3.35
CA ARG A 6 8.97 -16.39 3.10
C ARG A 6 10.36 -16.30 2.49
N TYR A 7 11.35 -17.01 3.07
CA TYR A 7 12.71 -17.05 2.57
C TYR A 7 12.78 -17.60 1.14
N PHE A 8 12.05 -18.69 0.86
CA PHE A 8 11.96 -19.25 -0.48
C PHE A 8 11.38 -18.25 -1.50
N ARG A 9 10.33 -17.52 -1.12
CA ARG A 9 9.75 -16.48 -2.01
C ARG A 9 10.70 -15.33 -2.25
N TRP A 10 11.41 -14.89 -1.21
CA TRP A 10 12.43 -13.87 -1.35
C TRP A 10 13.52 -14.30 -2.33
N LEU A 11 13.99 -15.54 -2.25
CA LEU A 11 14.95 -16.12 -3.20
C LEU A 11 14.39 -16.14 -4.63
N CYS A 12 13.14 -16.54 -4.83
CA CYS A 12 12.50 -16.54 -6.15
C CYS A 12 12.40 -15.12 -6.75
N ARG A 13 12.41 -14.08 -5.94
CA ARG A 13 12.31 -12.68 -6.37
C ARG A 13 13.64 -11.92 -6.28
N ILE A 14 14.75 -12.58 -6.04
CA ILE A 14 16.05 -11.91 -5.82
C ILE A 14 16.49 -11.06 -7.03
N GLY A 15 16.10 -11.44 -8.24
CA GLY A 15 16.35 -10.67 -9.47
C GLY A 15 15.58 -9.34 -9.56
N TYR A 16 14.57 -9.13 -8.71
CA TYR A 16 13.73 -7.93 -8.69
C TYR A 16 14.05 -6.99 -7.54
N CYS A 17 15.24 -7.11 -6.98
CA CYS A 17 15.67 -6.24 -5.88
C CYS A 17 16.09 -4.86 -6.39
N ARG A 18 15.80 -3.83 -5.60
CA ARG A 18 16.38 -2.48 -5.71
C ARG A 18 16.19 -1.78 -7.05
N GLY A 19 15.17 -2.15 -7.82
CA GLY A 19 14.87 -1.50 -9.11
C GLY A 19 15.80 -1.89 -10.25
N PHE A 20 16.50 -3.01 -10.15
CA PHE A 20 17.32 -3.52 -11.27
C PHE A 20 16.45 -3.75 -12.51
N GLY A 21 16.86 -3.24 -13.67
CA GLY A 21 16.12 -3.34 -14.93
C GLY A 21 14.96 -2.34 -15.11
N VAL A 22 14.68 -1.47 -14.12
CA VAL A 22 13.66 -0.43 -14.22
C VAL A 22 14.19 0.76 -15.02
N GLN A 23 13.62 1.00 -16.20
CA GLN A 23 14.06 2.09 -17.10
C GLN A 23 13.46 3.45 -16.73
N SER A 24 12.28 3.49 -16.11
CA SER A 24 11.63 4.73 -15.69
C SER A 24 12.36 5.38 -14.51
N PRO A 25 12.90 6.61 -14.64
CA PRO A 25 13.58 7.29 -13.53
C PRO A 25 12.70 7.51 -12.31
N SER A 26 11.42 7.82 -12.50
CA SER A 26 10.47 8.03 -11.40
C SER A 26 10.15 6.71 -10.70
N ALA A 27 9.92 5.62 -11.44
CA ALA A 27 9.71 4.30 -10.86
C ALA A 27 10.95 3.79 -10.12
N TYR A 28 12.14 3.98 -10.70
CA TYR A 28 13.41 3.64 -10.03
C TYR A 28 13.57 4.39 -8.70
N ARG A 29 13.33 5.72 -8.69
CA ARG A 29 13.39 6.53 -7.48
C ARG A 29 12.40 6.05 -6.42
N PHE A 30 11.17 5.74 -6.81
CA PHE A 30 10.15 5.24 -5.88
C PHE A 30 10.56 3.88 -5.28
N ILE A 31 11.04 2.94 -6.10
CA ILE A 31 11.54 1.65 -5.61
C ILE A 31 12.72 1.83 -4.67
N ARG A 32 13.66 2.70 -5.02
CA ARG A 32 14.91 2.85 -4.29
C ARG A 32 14.77 3.62 -2.99
N TYR A 33 13.99 4.70 -3.00
CA TYR A 33 13.93 5.67 -1.91
C TYR A 33 12.61 5.67 -1.13
N VAL A 34 11.65 4.84 -1.51
CA VAL A 34 10.40 4.65 -0.75
C VAL A 34 10.22 3.17 -0.38
N ILE A 35 10.19 2.28 -1.38
CA ILE A 35 9.95 0.85 -1.10
C ILE A 35 11.14 0.23 -0.37
N ASN A 36 12.34 0.31 -0.93
CA ASN A 36 13.57 -0.33 -0.43
C ASN A 36 14.49 0.65 0.32
N GLU A 37 13.93 1.67 0.92
CA GLU A 37 14.65 2.59 1.80
C GLU A 37 14.99 1.88 3.12
N HIS A 38 16.25 1.94 3.51
CA HIS A 38 16.76 1.34 4.75
C HIS A 38 17.33 2.39 5.72
N TYR A 39 17.01 3.67 5.52
CA TYR A 39 17.46 4.72 6.40
C TYR A 39 16.89 4.53 7.81
N PRO A 40 17.72 4.61 8.87
CA PRO A 40 17.27 4.44 10.24
C PRO A 40 16.59 5.72 10.74
N TYR A 41 15.33 5.93 10.39
CA TYR A 41 14.56 7.06 10.89
C TYR A 41 14.45 7.03 12.42
N TYR A 42 14.64 8.16 13.08
CA TYR A 42 14.54 8.26 14.54
C TYR A 42 13.20 7.72 15.07
N ALA A 43 12.11 8.04 14.38
CA ALA A 43 10.78 7.56 14.75
C ALA A 43 10.66 6.02 14.82
N TYR A 44 11.50 5.27 14.08
CA TYR A 44 11.46 3.81 14.14
C TYR A 44 11.92 3.25 15.48
N SER A 45 12.89 3.85 16.14
CA SER A 45 13.34 3.40 17.47
C SER A 45 12.22 3.56 18.49
N ASP A 46 11.56 4.73 18.48
CA ASP A 46 10.48 5.03 19.41
C ASP A 46 9.27 4.11 19.18
N LEU A 47 8.82 3.98 17.92
CA LEU A 47 7.71 3.10 17.55
C LEU A 47 7.99 1.60 17.86
N ARG A 48 9.22 1.15 17.70
CA ARG A 48 9.62 -0.23 18.05
C ARG A 48 9.64 -0.46 19.56
N SER A 49 10.05 0.53 20.35
CA SER A 49 10.07 0.44 21.82
C SER A 49 8.67 0.46 22.41
N GLU A 50 7.75 1.23 21.85
CA GLU A 50 6.35 1.29 22.27
C GLU A 50 5.54 0.05 21.88
N LEU A 51 5.93 -0.67 20.82
CA LEU A 51 5.18 -1.75 20.21
C LEU A 51 6.08 -2.99 19.97
N PRO A 52 6.57 -3.64 21.04
CA PRO A 52 7.55 -4.72 20.93
C PRO A 52 6.98 -6.00 20.28
N ASP A 53 5.68 -6.29 20.48
CA ASP A 53 5.04 -7.56 20.08
C ASP A 53 4.58 -7.61 18.61
N VAL A 54 4.88 -6.57 17.82
CA VAL A 54 4.53 -6.54 16.40
C VAL A 54 5.41 -7.53 15.61
N SER A 55 4.78 -8.36 14.79
CA SER A 55 5.50 -9.32 13.96
C SER A 55 6.46 -8.61 12.99
N TRP A 56 7.54 -9.30 12.61
CA TRP A 56 8.53 -8.71 11.69
C TRP A 56 7.93 -8.26 10.36
N LEU A 57 7.03 -9.06 9.75
CA LEU A 57 6.39 -8.70 8.49
C LEU A 57 5.47 -7.48 8.63
N GLU A 58 4.70 -7.46 9.70
CA GLU A 58 3.82 -6.33 9.98
C GLU A 58 4.63 -5.05 10.24
N ARG A 59 5.72 -5.16 10.99
CA ARG A 59 6.65 -4.04 11.21
C ARG A 59 7.21 -3.51 9.89
N MET A 60 7.68 -4.36 9.00
CA MET A 60 8.16 -3.95 7.68
C MET A 60 7.06 -3.20 6.89
N ARG A 61 5.82 -3.70 6.89
CA ARG A 61 4.70 -3.02 6.24
C ARG A 61 4.42 -1.66 6.87
N MET A 62 4.40 -1.56 8.19
CA MET A 62 4.18 -0.30 8.90
C MET A 62 5.29 0.72 8.63
N GLU A 63 6.54 0.30 8.61
CA GLU A 63 7.67 1.15 8.22
C GLU A 63 7.57 1.62 6.76
N LEU A 64 7.03 0.79 5.86
CA LEU A 64 6.72 1.20 4.50
C LEU A 64 5.57 2.23 4.47
N TYR A 65 4.51 2.05 5.27
CA TYR A 65 3.42 3.04 5.36
C TYR A 65 3.90 4.38 5.93
N PHE A 66 4.81 4.37 6.88
CA PHE A 66 5.51 5.60 7.31
C PHE A 66 6.18 6.29 6.13
N ARG A 67 6.96 5.56 5.31
CA ARG A 67 7.66 6.13 4.14
C ARG A 67 6.69 6.60 3.05
N LEU A 68 5.60 5.86 2.84
CA LEU A 68 4.54 6.27 1.91
C LEU A 68 3.82 7.53 2.40
N ALA A 69 3.55 7.67 3.69
CA ALA A 69 2.98 8.89 4.26
C ALA A 69 3.91 10.08 4.08
N ASN A 70 5.20 9.90 4.35
CA ASN A 70 6.21 10.93 4.11
C ASN A 70 6.35 11.28 2.61
N PHE A 71 6.23 10.32 1.72
CA PHE A 71 6.30 10.53 0.27
C PHE A 71 5.06 11.23 -0.29
N ARG A 72 3.85 10.78 0.10
CA ARG A 72 2.58 11.28 -0.45
C ARG A 72 2.14 12.61 0.18
N GLN A 73 2.45 12.84 1.45
CA GLN A 73 1.98 14.01 2.22
C GLN A 73 0.45 14.18 2.16
N ALA A 74 -0.28 13.06 2.04
CA ALA A 74 -1.73 13.04 1.96
C ALA A 74 -2.36 13.46 3.29
N SER A 75 -3.45 14.22 3.26
CA SER A 75 -4.18 14.62 4.46
C SER A 75 -5.02 13.47 5.01
N THR A 76 -5.54 12.61 4.14
CA THR A 76 -6.45 11.53 4.53
C THR A 76 -6.03 10.18 3.95
N TRP A 77 -5.97 9.18 4.84
CA TRP A 77 -5.85 7.76 4.51
C TRP A 77 -7.16 7.06 4.83
N LEU A 78 -7.83 6.51 3.84
CA LEU A 78 -9.00 5.66 4.02
C LEU A 78 -8.53 4.21 4.20
N CYS A 79 -8.95 3.56 5.28
CA CYS A 79 -8.57 2.18 5.58
C CYS A 79 -9.81 1.29 5.66
N TYR A 80 -9.87 0.24 4.85
CA TYR A 80 -10.89 -0.78 4.90
C TYR A 80 -10.34 -2.11 5.40
N GLY A 81 -11.03 -2.70 6.37
CA GLY A 81 -10.69 -3.98 6.97
C GLY A 81 -9.66 -3.90 8.10
N GLY A 82 -10.00 -4.44 9.25
CA GLY A 82 -9.13 -4.60 10.40
C GLY A 82 -8.88 -3.34 11.25
N ASP A 83 -8.04 -3.50 12.25
CA ASP A 83 -7.66 -2.44 13.18
C ASP A 83 -6.71 -1.43 12.52
N THR A 84 -6.93 -0.16 12.86
CA THR A 84 -6.13 0.97 12.33
C THR A 84 -5.20 1.61 13.38
N ALA A 85 -5.18 1.12 14.62
CA ALA A 85 -4.42 1.76 15.69
C ALA A 85 -2.92 1.82 15.39
N LEU A 86 -2.33 0.70 14.99
CA LEU A 86 -0.93 0.62 14.60
C LEU A 86 -0.65 1.47 13.36
N LEU A 87 -1.51 1.38 12.34
CA LEU A 87 -1.39 2.17 11.12
C LEU A 87 -1.37 3.67 11.40
N LYS A 88 -2.28 4.16 12.27
CA LYS A 88 -2.34 5.58 12.67
C LYS A 88 -1.01 6.06 13.23
N ARG A 89 -0.37 5.27 14.10
CA ARG A 89 0.91 5.62 14.72
C ARG A 89 2.01 5.82 13.67
N TYR A 90 2.16 4.87 12.75
CA TYR A 90 3.19 4.95 11.71
C TYR A 90 2.91 6.02 10.66
N VAL A 91 1.67 6.15 10.20
CA VAL A 91 1.28 7.16 9.21
C VAL A 91 1.47 8.57 9.78
N SER A 92 0.99 8.85 11.00
CA SER A 92 1.15 10.17 11.63
C SER A 92 2.60 10.51 11.97
N SER A 93 3.44 9.49 12.24
CA SER A 93 4.88 9.70 12.43
C SER A 93 5.60 10.01 11.11
N GLY A 94 5.11 9.46 9.98
CA GLY A 94 5.64 9.75 8.64
C GLY A 94 5.18 11.10 8.09
N CYS A 95 3.92 11.48 8.37
CA CYS A 95 3.35 12.77 8.01
C CYS A 95 2.37 13.23 9.10
N LYS A 96 2.73 14.29 9.83
CA LYS A 96 1.91 14.80 10.94
C LYS A 96 0.53 15.31 10.51
N ALA A 97 0.39 15.74 9.26
CA ALA A 97 -0.88 16.22 8.70
C ALA A 97 -1.83 15.07 8.31
N SER A 98 -1.31 13.85 8.18
CA SER A 98 -2.09 12.70 7.74
C SER A 98 -2.98 12.15 8.86
N ALA A 99 -4.27 12.01 8.55
CA ALA A 99 -5.24 11.31 9.39
C ALA A 99 -5.65 9.96 8.76
N VAL A 100 -5.80 8.92 9.57
CA VAL A 100 -6.28 7.60 9.14
C VAL A 100 -7.72 7.43 9.58
N ARG A 101 -8.63 7.21 8.63
CA ARG A 101 -10.05 6.95 8.84
C ARG A 101 -10.37 5.49 8.46
N ALA A 102 -10.93 4.75 9.40
CA ALA A 102 -11.50 3.44 9.09
C ALA A 102 -12.84 3.61 8.38
N VAL A 103 -13.03 2.91 7.26
CA VAL A 103 -14.28 2.89 6.49
C VAL A 103 -15.08 1.65 6.88
N GLN A 104 -16.38 1.84 7.16
CA GLN A 104 -17.28 0.75 7.52
C GLN A 104 -17.85 0.10 6.27
N THR A 105 -18.23 -1.19 6.37
CA THR A 105 -18.82 -1.97 5.27
C THR A 105 -20.08 -1.31 4.69
N LYS A 106 -20.89 -0.67 5.54
CA LYS A 106 -22.09 0.02 5.10
C LYS A 106 -21.78 1.24 4.22
N GLU A 107 -20.80 2.04 4.59
CA GLU A 107 -20.33 3.19 3.82
C GLU A 107 -19.77 2.77 2.45
N ALA A 108 -19.01 1.67 2.44
CA ALA A 108 -18.44 1.11 1.22
C ALA A 108 -19.51 0.65 0.23
N ARG A 109 -20.58 -0.01 0.71
CA ARG A 109 -21.70 -0.50 -0.12
C ARG A 109 -22.63 0.61 -0.61
N ASP A 110 -22.91 1.60 0.22
CA ASP A 110 -23.85 2.67 -0.12
C ASP A 110 -23.26 3.70 -1.11
N GLY A 111 -21.97 3.55 -1.47
CA GLY A 111 -21.27 4.53 -2.30
C GLY A 111 -21.21 5.94 -1.69
N LYS A 112 -21.59 6.04 -0.42
CA LYS A 112 -21.57 7.29 0.37
C LYS A 112 -20.18 7.56 0.94
N MET A 113 -19.14 7.36 0.16
CA MET A 113 -17.95 8.14 0.39
C MET A 113 -18.35 9.58 0.04
N GLU A 114 -18.56 10.39 1.11
CA GLU A 114 -18.77 11.82 0.95
C GLU A 114 -17.78 12.33 -0.10
N ALA A 115 -18.20 13.25 -0.96
CA ALA A 115 -17.56 13.66 -2.20
C ALA A 115 -16.12 14.20 -2.08
N GLU A 116 -15.33 13.62 -1.19
CA GLU A 116 -13.91 13.87 -1.03
C GLU A 116 -13.13 12.97 -1.98
N THR A 117 -12.27 13.58 -2.77
CA THR A 117 -11.27 12.87 -3.57
C THR A 117 -10.46 11.95 -2.66
N VAL A 118 -10.31 10.67 -3.04
CA VAL A 118 -9.53 9.71 -2.27
C VAL A 118 -8.05 9.96 -2.50
N GLU A 119 -7.32 10.41 -1.49
CA GLU A 119 -5.87 10.60 -1.60
C GLU A 119 -5.09 9.28 -1.44
N VAL A 120 -5.38 8.53 -0.36
CA VAL A 120 -4.78 7.21 -0.11
C VAL A 120 -5.84 6.23 0.37
N ALA A 121 -5.94 5.07 -0.27
CA ALA A 121 -6.78 3.96 0.18
C ALA A 121 -5.92 2.75 0.55
N LEU A 122 -6.06 2.24 1.77
CA LEU A 122 -5.48 0.98 2.22
C LEU A 122 -6.58 -0.06 2.39
N ILE A 123 -6.46 -1.16 1.69
CA ILE A 123 -7.46 -2.23 1.63
C ILE A 123 -6.86 -3.53 2.13
N ARG A 124 -7.44 -4.07 3.21
CA ARG A 124 -7.23 -5.45 3.63
C ARG A 124 -8.34 -6.30 3.04
N PRO A 125 -8.02 -7.34 2.26
CA PRO A 125 -9.01 -8.15 1.55
C PRO A 125 -9.89 -8.98 2.50
N VAL A 126 -11.04 -8.43 2.86
CA VAL A 126 -12.10 -9.02 3.67
C VAL A 126 -13.43 -8.82 2.97
N GLU A 127 -14.52 -9.40 3.49
CA GLU A 127 -15.86 -9.22 2.94
C GLU A 127 -16.20 -7.73 2.75
N GLY A 128 -16.71 -7.37 1.56
CA GLY A 128 -17.06 -5.98 1.19
C GLY A 128 -15.90 -5.13 0.66
N SER A 129 -14.67 -5.65 0.66
CA SER A 129 -13.51 -4.87 0.17
C SER A 129 -13.53 -4.63 -1.36
N GLU A 130 -14.24 -5.46 -2.14
CA GLU A 130 -14.45 -5.22 -3.58
C GLU A 130 -15.35 -4.00 -3.84
N ASP A 131 -16.42 -3.84 -3.04
CA ASP A 131 -17.30 -2.68 -3.12
C ASP A 131 -16.52 -1.41 -2.78
N PHE A 132 -15.70 -1.48 -1.72
CA PHE A 132 -14.82 -0.37 -1.34
C PHE A 132 -13.80 -0.04 -2.44
N LEU A 133 -13.14 -1.04 -3.04
CA LEU A 133 -12.22 -0.82 -4.15
C LEU A 133 -12.92 -0.15 -5.34
N THR A 134 -14.13 -0.59 -5.67
CA THR A 134 -14.94 -0.02 -6.75
C THR A 134 -15.26 1.45 -6.46
N SER A 135 -15.67 1.76 -5.23
CA SER A 135 -15.94 3.13 -4.79
C SER A 135 -14.66 3.99 -4.83
N VAL A 136 -13.52 3.47 -4.36
CA VAL A 136 -12.21 4.16 -4.46
C VAL A 136 -11.87 4.49 -5.90
N LEU A 137 -12.01 3.54 -6.83
CA LEU A 137 -11.72 3.77 -8.25
C LEU A 137 -12.67 4.80 -8.88
N GLN A 138 -13.92 4.90 -8.43
CA GLN A 138 -14.87 5.91 -8.90
C GLN A 138 -14.50 7.33 -8.45
N HIS A 139 -14.01 7.48 -7.21
CA HIS A 139 -13.64 8.75 -6.58
C HIS A 139 -12.13 9.04 -6.64
N SER A 140 -11.37 8.25 -7.40
CA SER A 140 -9.94 8.49 -7.60
C SER A 140 -9.70 9.63 -8.59
N ASP A 141 -8.67 10.42 -8.31
CA ASP A 141 -8.07 11.39 -9.21
C ASP A 141 -6.69 10.95 -9.70
N MET A 142 -5.93 11.86 -10.30
CA MET A 142 -4.58 11.57 -10.81
C MET A 142 -3.54 11.36 -9.69
N ASP A 143 -3.88 11.74 -8.48
CA ASP A 143 -2.99 11.68 -7.33
C ASP A 143 -3.33 10.56 -6.33
N THR A 144 -4.34 9.76 -6.58
CA THR A 144 -4.77 8.69 -5.68
C THR A 144 -3.73 7.56 -5.62
N LEU A 145 -3.43 7.12 -4.40
CA LEU A 145 -2.60 5.95 -4.11
C LEU A 145 -3.47 4.83 -3.53
N ILE A 146 -3.47 3.66 -4.16
CA ILE A 146 -4.23 2.50 -3.70
C ILE A 146 -3.27 1.42 -3.23
N LEU A 147 -3.48 0.94 -2.01
CA LEU A 147 -2.70 -0.09 -1.35
C LEU A 147 -3.59 -1.30 -1.06
N VAL A 148 -3.19 -2.49 -1.50
CA VAL A 148 -3.89 -3.76 -1.21
C VAL A 148 -2.95 -4.70 -0.50
N GLU A 149 -3.27 -5.06 0.75
CA GLU A 149 -2.45 -6.01 1.52
C GLU A 149 -2.62 -7.45 1.00
N ASP A 150 -1.55 -8.22 1.15
CA ASP A 150 -1.53 -9.67 0.97
C ASP A 150 -2.14 -10.18 -0.36
N ILE A 151 -1.77 -9.53 -1.48
CA ILE A 151 -2.36 -9.71 -2.82
C ILE A 151 -2.34 -11.15 -3.38
N TYR A 152 -1.63 -12.07 -2.72
CA TYR A 152 -1.58 -13.49 -3.09
C TYR A 152 -2.08 -14.44 -2.00
N ASP A 153 -2.63 -13.93 -0.90
CA ASP A 153 -3.02 -14.76 0.24
C ASP A 153 -4.28 -15.59 -0.03
N ASN A 154 -5.26 -14.99 -0.70
CA ASN A 154 -6.53 -15.63 -1.02
C ASN A 154 -7.08 -15.20 -2.38
N ALA A 155 -8.17 -15.84 -2.81
CA ALA A 155 -8.80 -15.58 -4.12
C ALA A 155 -9.34 -14.14 -4.24
N LEU A 156 -9.88 -13.59 -3.16
CA LEU A 156 -10.40 -12.22 -3.11
C LEU A 156 -9.29 -11.19 -3.32
N ALA A 157 -8.19 -11.32 -2.57
CA ALA A 157 -7.02 -10.45 -2.69
C ALA A 157 -6.45 -10.47 -4.12
N LYS A 158 -6.32 -11.67 -4.69
CA LYS A 158 -5.84 -11.85 -6.06
C LYS A 158 -6.77 -11.19 -7.08
N LYS A 159 -8.08 -11.40 -6.97
CA LYS A 159 -9.08 -10.78 -7.85
C LYS A 159 -9.03 -9.25 -7.78
N MET A 160 -8.93 -8.68 -6.59
CA MET A 160 -8.81 -7.23 -6.40
C MET A 160 -7.53 -6.70 -7.05
N TRP A 161 -6.41 -7.40 -6.89
CA TRP A 161 -5.16 -7.01 -7.52
C TRP A 161 -5.24 -7.07 -9.06
N GLU A 162 -5.84 -8.13 -9.62
CA GLU A 162 -6.10 -8.26 -11.06
C GLU A 162 -7.03 -7.15 -11.58
N THR A 163 -8.03 -6.75 -10.79
CA THR A 163 -8.91 -5.60 -11.09
C THR A 163 -8.10 -4.30 -11.19
N LEU A 164 -7.19 -4.04 -10.27
CA LEU A 164 -6.31 -2.87 -10.35
C LEU A 164 -5.39 -2.91 -11.57
N LEU A 165 -4.76 -4.07 -11.82
CA LEU A 165 -3.90 -4.24 -12.99
C LEU A 165 -4.63 -4.01 -14.32
N SER A 166 -5.90 -4.36 -14.42
CA SER A 166 -6.72 -4.19 -15.63
C SER A 166 -7.40 -2.83 -15.72
N SER A 167 -7.59 -2.13 -14.60
CA SER A 167 -8.31 -0.85 -14.55
C SER A 167 -7.68 0.22 -15.44
N PRO A 168 -8.44 0.93 -16.29
CA PRO A 168 -7.92 2.05 -17.09
C PRO A 168 -7.56 3.28 -16.23
N ARG A 169 -8.07 3.36 -15.00
CA ARG A 169 -7.75 4.44 -14.05
C ARG A 169 -6.41 4.25 -13.35
N VAL A 170 -5.77 3.09 -13.49
CA VAL A 170 -4.51 2.76 -12.85
C VAL A 170 -3.40 2.74 -13.89
N SER A 171 -2.31 3.45 -13.61
CA SER A 171 -1.15 3.56 -14.49
C SER A 171 0.01 2.70 -14.03
N VAL A 172 0.56 2.95 -12.86
CA VAL A 172 1.75 2.27 -12.38
C VAL A 172 1.43 1.40 -11.18
N CYS A 173 1.79 0.12 -11.27
CA CYS A 173 1.62 -0.84 -10.20
C CYS A 173 2.97 -1.39 -9.71
N TYR A 174 3.07 -1.64 -8.40
CA TYR A 174 4.20 -2.33 -7.78
C TYR A 174 3.70 -3.53 -6.99
N ASP A 175 4.11 -4.71 -7.41
CA ASP A 175 3.84 -5.98 -6.73
C ASP A 175 4.99 -6.30 -5.76
N LEU A 176 4.75 -6.10 -4.47
CA LEU A 176 5.68 -6.41 -3.39
C LEU A 176 5.41 -7.78 -2.75
N TYR A 177 4.54 -8.58 -3.33
CA TYR A 177 4.03 -9.84 -2.83
C TYR A 177 3.06 -9.70 -1.63
N TYR A 178 3.50 -9.05 -0.54
CA TYR A 178 2.70 -8.82 0.68
C TYR A 178 1.89 -7.51 0.63
N LEU A 179 2.11 -6.71 -0.38
CA LEU A 179 1.45 -5.45 -0.63
C LEU A 179 1.46 -5.16 -2.13
N GLY A 180 0.32 -4.83 -2.69
CA GLY A 180 0.20 -4.21 -3.99
C GLY A 180 0.08 -2.69 -3.82
N ILE A 181 0.81 -1.94 -4.61
CA ILE A 181 0.77 -0.47 -4.66
C ILE A 181 0.35 -0.06 -6.06
N ALA A 182 -0.71 0.75 -6.20
CA ALA A 182 -1.20 1.23 -7.48
C ALA A 182 -1.39 2.75 -7.48
N PHE A 183 -0.91 3.39 -8.53
CA PHE A 183 -1.05 4.83 -8.80
C PHE A 183 -2.07 5.06 -9.90
N THR A 184 -2.87 6.09 -9.76
CA THR A 184 -3.93 6.48 -10.70
C THR A 184 -3.53 7.62 -11.65
N ASP A 185 -2.26 8.01 -11.65
CA ASP A 185 -1.71 9.05 -12.53
C ASP A 185 -1.78 8.59 -14.01
N THR A 186 -2.88 8.89 -14.68
CA THR A 186 -3.16 8.44 -16.06
C THR A 186 -2.31 9.14 -17.12
N ASP A 187 -1.53 10.15 -16.77
CA ASP A 187 -0.54 10.75 -17.66
C ASP A 187 0.68 9.85 -17.87
N ARG A 188 0.80 8.80 -17.06
CA ARG A 188 1.87 7.81 -17.20
C ARG A 188 1.42 6.59 -17.99
N TYR A 189 2.35 6.02 -18.72
CA TYR A 189 2.12 4.74 -19.39
C TYR A 189 1.83 3.65 -18.37
N LYS A 190 0.84 2.80 -18.69
CA LYS A 190 0.48 1.67 -17.85
C LYS A 190 1.63 0.69 -17.74
N THR A 191 2.12 0.47 -16.54
CA THR A 191 3.28 -0.39 -16.28
C THR A 191 3.15 -1.08 -14.92
N SER A 192 3.59 -2.33 -14.85
CA SER A 192 3.64 -3.09 -13.60
C SER A 192 5.07 -3.54 -13.32
N TYR A 193 5.51 -3.37 -12.07
CA TYR A 193 6.82 -3.76 -11.59
C TYR A 193 6.68 -4.80 -10.49
N ILE A 194 7.43 -5.90 -10.60
CA ILE A 194 7.64 -6.81 -9.48
C ILE A 194 8.82 -6.28 -8.67
N VAL A 195 8.65 -6.15 -7.37
CA VAL A 195 9.70 -5.67 -6.46
C VAL A 195 9.86 -6.66 -5.32
N ASN A 196 11.10 -7.04 -5.05
CA ASN A 196 11.41 -7.85 -3.88
C ASN A 196 11.48 -6.95 -2.63
N PHE A 197 10.64 -7.25 -1.64
CA PHE A 197 10.44 -6.44 -0.44
C PHE A 197 10.59 -7.30 0.84
#